data_fcb3d267ed41de35822be4b7e3ce320a
#
_entry.id   fcb3d267ed41de35822be4b7e3ce320a
#
_cell.length_a   1.000
_cell.length_b   1.000
_cell.length_c   1.000
_cell.angle_alpha   90.00
_cell.angle_beta   90.00
_cell.angle_gamma   90.00
#
_symmetry.space_group_name_H-M   'P 1'
#
loop_
_entity.id
_entity.type
_entity.pdbx_description
1 polymer ?
#
loop_
_entity_poly.entity_id
_entity_poly.type
_entity_poly.pdbx_seq_one_letter_code
_entity_poly.pdbx_strand_id
1 'polypeptide(L)'
;MMPDSSTLIQPAQSAGIATALTAGLPHDLPAAITALKQQMNAVILAHYYQDGEIQDLADYVGDSLDLSRKAAATDADVIVFCGVRFMAEVAKILSPQRLVLLPDLRAGCSLESSCPPDQFRAFRAAHPDHIAVTYINCSAEVKAMSDVIVTSSNAVAIVNQLPADKPILFAPDRHLGSWVARQTGRQLTLWPGSCIVHLQFSERELVQLRVRYPTAEVLAHPECPEEILAYADFIGSTAQLLARVKASPADTMIIATESHILHQMRKAAPDKTLIGAPGVDGSCSCNNCPYMAMNTLEKLYRCMVSRNPRIELPEPLRLAAAKPLERMLAMSATINPTALSRKD
;
A
#
# COMPACT_ATOMS: atom_id res chain seq x y z
N MET A 1 8.28 43.55 15.63
CA MET A 1 7.26 43.68 14.60
C MET A 1 7.40 42.47 13.68
N MET A 2 6.60 41.45 13.91
CA MET A 2 6.54 40.27 13.02
C MET A 2 5.36 40.47 12.04
N PRO A 3 5.50 40.15 10.77
CA PRO A 3 4.38 40.27 9.82
C PRO A 3 3.40 39.12 10.06
N ASP A 4 2.17 39.50 10.23
CA ASP A 4 0.97 38.65 10.28
C ASP A 4 0.73 38.01 8.91
N SER A 5 0.92 36.68 8.81
CA SER A 5 0.65 35.90 7.59
C SER A 5 -0.65 35.11 7.74
N SER A 6 -1.73 35.81 8.05
CA SER A 6 -3.09 35.29 7.80
C SER A 6 -3.43 35.46 6.33
N THR A 7 -3.02 34.52 5.48
CA THR A 7 -3.47 34.46 4.09
C THR A 7 -4.93 34.00 4.09
N LEU A 8 -5.83 34.96 4.19
CA LEU A 8 -7.27 34.78 4.05
C LEU A 8 -7.55 34.22 2.65
N ILE A 9 -8.15 33.04 2.60
CA ILE A 9 -8.73 32.45 1.37
C ILE A 9 -9.71 33.48 0.81
N GLN A 10 -9.49 33.90 -0.45
CA GLN A 10 -10.33 34.92 -1.09
C GLN A 10 -11.79 34.46 -1.13
N PRO A 11 -12.77 35.31 -0.79
CA PRO A 11 -14.21 34.94 -0.73
C PRO A 11 -14.80 34.39 -2.05
N ALA A 12 -14.22 34.71 -3.21
CA ALA A 12 -14.64 34.20 -4.50
C ALA A 12 -14.34 32.71 -4.72
N GLN A 13 -13.28 32.17 -4.06
CA GLN A 13 -12.95 30.73 -4.13
C GLN A 13 -13.86 29.89 -3.23
N SER A 14 -14.27 30.43 -2.09
CA SER A 14 -15.18 29.72 -1.17
C SER A 14 -16.61 29.62 -1.72
N ALA A 15 -17.10 30.60 -2.47
CA ALA A 15 -18.40 30.55 -3.09
C ALA A 15 -18.48 29.52 -4.24
N GLY A 16 -17.42 29.40 -5.06
CA GLY A 16 -17.32 28.40 -6.12
C GLY A 16 -17.29 26.96 -5.60
N ILE A 17 -16.60 26.71 -4.48
CA ILE A 17 -16.53 25.39 -3.83
C ILE A 17 -17.89 25.01 -3.24
N ALA A 18 -18.59 25.92 -2.55
CA ALA A 18 -19.92 25.69 -1.99
C ALA A 18 -20.95 25.36 -3.08
N THR A 19 -20.92 26.07 -4.21
CA THR A 19 -21.79 25.83 -5.37
C THR A 19 -21.48 24.48 -6.03
N ALA A 20 -20.23 24.08 -6.15
CA ALA A 20 -19.84 22.79 -6.75
C ALA A 20 -20.20 21.58 -5.84
N LEU A 21 -20.24 21.75 -4.52
CA LEU A 21 -20.63 20.70 -3.60
C LEU A 21 -22.17 20.48 -3.55
N THR A 22 -22.94 21.52 -3.88
CA THR A 22 -24.42 21.47 -3.97
C THR A 22 -24.91 21.17 -5.38
N ALA A 23 -24.08 21.39 -6.41
CA ALA A 23 -24.35 20.95 -7.78
C ALA A 23 -24.36 19.44 -7.86
N GLY A 24 -25.22 18.86 -8.70
CA GLY A 24 -25.22 17.44 -9.00
C GLY A 24 -23.85 16.98 -9.53
N LEU A 25 -23.56 15.67 -9.44
CA LEU A 25 -22.35 15.11 -10.02
C LEU A 25 -22.28 15.37 -11.53
N PRO A 26 -21.08 15.63 -12.10
CA PRO A 26 -20.90 15.68 -13.55
C PRO A 26 -21.34 14.36 -14.19
N HIS A 27 -21.91 14.45 -15.37
CA HIS A 27 -22.29 13.27 -16.15
C HIS A 27 -21.06 12.40 -16.50
N ASP A 28 -19.92 13.03 -16.78
CA ASP A 28 -18.63 12.39 -17.06
C ASP A 28 -17.65 12.72 -15.93
N LEU A 29 -17.63 11.87 -14.90
CA LEU A 29 -16.71 11.99 -13.77
C LEU A 29 -15.24 11.86 -14.17
N PRO A 30 -14.82 10.88 -15.00
CA PRO A 30 -13.46 10.78 -15.48
C PRO A 30 -12.94 12.06 -16.15
N ALA A 31 -13.70 12.65 -17.07
CA ALA A 31 -13.32 13.90 -17.72
C ALA A 31 -13.23 15.07 -16.71
N ALA A 32 -14.17 15.16 -15.79
CA ALA A 32 -14.19 16.20 -14.76
C ALA A 32 -12.99 16.07 -13.79
N ILE A 33 -12.64 14.86 -13.37
CA ILE A 33 -11.46 14.59 -12.53
C ILE A 33 -10.18 14.97 -13.29
N THR A 34 -10.08 14.61 -14.56
CA THR A 34 -8.93 14.95 -15.41
C THR A 34 -8.76 16.48 -15.53
N ALA A 35 -9.85 17.22 -15.70
CA ALA A 35 -9.82 18.68 -15.75
C ALA A 35 -9.37 19.29 -14.40
N LEU A 36 -9.90 18.79 -13.28
CA LEU A 36 -9.50 19.21 -11.94
C LEU A 36 -8.02 18.93 -11.66
N LYS A 37 -7.51 17.77 -12.09
CA LYS A 37 -6.10 17.40 -11.97
C LYS A 37 -5.18 18.43 -12.61
N GLN A 38 -5.51 18.89 -13.80
CA GLN A 38 -4.77 19.93 -14.50
C GLN A 38 -4.88 21.29 -13.81
N GLN A 39 -6.09 21.71 -13.41
CA GLN A 39 -6.34 22.99 -12.74
C GLN A 39 -5.64 23.11 -11.39
N MET A 40 -5.47 21.99 -10.68
CA MET A 40 -4.87 21.96 -9.35
C MET A 40 -3.37 21.70 -9.38
N ASN A 41 -2.76 21.47 -10.54
CA ASN A 41 -1.42 20.89 -10.65
C ASN A 41 -1.31 19.65 -9.73
N ALA A 42 -2.26 18.72 -9.87
CA ALA A 42 -2.38 17.56 -9.00
C ALA A 42 -1.86 16.30 -9.67
N VAL A 43 -1.25 15.42 -8.86
CA VAL A 43 -0.93 14.04 -9.22
C VAL A 43 -1.86 13.08 -8.49
N ILE A 44 -2.41 12.10 -9.19
CA ILE A 44 -3.18 11.01 -8.60
C ILE A 44 -2.28 9.79 -8.48
N LEU A 45 -2.06 9.35 -7.23
CA LEU A 45 -1.33 8.14 -6.90
C LEU A 45 -2.33 7.07 -6.48
N ALA A 46 -2.40 5.93 -7.18
CA ALA A 46 -3.32 4.85 -6.89
C ALA A 46 -2.60 3.54 -6.56
N HIS A 47 -3.05 2.87 -5.51
CA HIS A 47 -2.58 1.52 -5.22
C HIS A 47 -3.22 0.51 -6.19
N TYR A 48 -2.51 -0.59 -6.48
CA TYR A 48 -3.02 -1.69 -7.32
C TYR A 48 -4.36 -2.28 -6.85
N TYR A 49 -4.75 -2.06 -5.58
CA TYR A 49 -6.00 -2.57 -5.00
C TYR A 49 -7.16 -1.57 -5.09
N GLN A 50 -7.00 -0.49 -5.85
CA GLN A 50 -8.10 0.41 -6.17
C GLN A 50 -8.95 -0.16 -7.31
N ASP A 51 -10.20 0.31 -7.39
CA ASP A 51 -11.07 0.05 -8.53
C ASP A 51 -10.38 0.39 -9.87
N GLY A 52 -10.64 -0.39 -10.91
CA GLY A 52 -10.01 -0.22 -12.23
C GLY A 52 -10.21 1.17 -12.82
N GLU A 53 -11.39 1.79 -12.61
CA GLU A 53 -11.67 3.14 -13.11
C GLU A 53 -10.78 4.19 -12.43
N ILE A 54 -10.47 4.02 -11.13
CA ILE A 54 -9.53 4.90 -10.42
C ILE A 54 -8.10 4.65 -10.89
N GLN A 55 -7.72 3.37 -11.09
CA GLN A 55 -6.40 3.04 -11.63
C GLN A 55 -6.16 3.65 -13.01
N ASP A 56 -7.19 3.70 -13.86
CA ASP A 56 -7.10 4.24 -15.23
C ASP A 56 -6.97 5.77 -15.26
N LEU A 57 -7.43 6.47 -14.21
CA LEU A 57 -7.27 7.92 -14.06
C LEU A 57 -5.98 8.35 -13.38
N ALA A 58 -5.32 7.42 -12.69
CA ALA A 58 -4.12 7.70 -11.92
C ALA A 58 -2.91 7.99 -12.82
N ASP A 59 -2.06 8.93 -12.39
CA ASP A 59 -0.77 9.19 -13.03
C ASP A 59 0.23 8.08 -12.75
N TYR A 60 0.12 7.48 -11.58
CA TYR A 60 0.96 6.36 -11.16
C TYR A 60 0.11 5.32 -10.42
N VAL A 61 0.22 4.07 -10.87
CA VAL A 61 -0.34 2.91 -10.17
C VAL A 61 0.84 2.06 -9.69
N GLY A 62 0.86 1.72 -8.40
CA GLY A 62 2.00 1.03 -7.83
C GLY A 62 1.72 0.36 -6.49
N ASP A 63 2.76 -0.29 -5.94
CA ASP A 63 2.77 -0.76 -4.55
C ASP A 63 3.18 0.37 -3.58
N SER A 64 3.20 0.06 -2.28
CA SER A 64 3.50 1.05 -1.24
C SER A 64 4.91 1.68 -1.41
N LEU A 65 5.90 0.92 -1.89
CA LEU A 65 7.26 1.41 -2.08
C LEU A 65 7.34 2.36 -3.28
N ASP A 66 6.75 1.96 -4.40
CA ASP A 66 6.74 2.76 -5.63
C ASP A 66 6.00 4.07 -5.41
N LEU A 67 4.81 4.01 -4.78
CA LEU A 67 4.02 5.21 -4.48
C LEU A 67 4.70 6.14 -3.48
N SER A 68 5.44 5.60 -2.48
CA SER A 68 6.25 6.40 -1.56
C SER A 68 7.36 7.16 -2.30
N ARG A 69 8.06 6.49 -3.23
CA ARG A 69 9.07 7.13 -4.08
C ARG A 69 8.48 8.21 -4.97
N LYS A 70 7.32 7.94 -5.57
CA LYS A 70 6.62 8.92 -6.42
C LYS A 70 6.13 10.12 -5.62
N ALA A 71 5.57 9.90 -4.43
CA ALA A 71 5.18 10.99 -3.55
C ALA A 71 6.37 11.88 -3.15
N ALA A 72 7.53 11.28 -2.84
CA ALA A 72 8.73 12.04 -2.48
C ALA A 72 9.35 12.83 -3.65
N ALA A 73 9.16 12.37 -4.89
CA ALA A 73 9.82 12.93 -6.08
C ALA A 73 8.92 13.85 -6.92
N THR A 74 7.64 14.03 -6.55
CA THR A 74 6.71 14.82 -7.36
C THR A 74 6.88 16.31 -7.18
N ASP A 75 6.75 17.06 -8.26
CA ASP A 75 6.70 18.54 -8.28
C ASP A 75 5.25 19.09 -8.24
N ALA A 76 4.24 18.22 -8.26
CA ALA A 76 2.85 18.61 -8.17
C ALA A 76 2.54 19.35 -6.86
N ASP A 77 1.63 20.32 -6.89
CA ASP A 77 1.19 21.07 -5.70
C ASP A 77 0.27 20.23 -4.81
N VAL A 78 -0.46 19.31 -5.43
CA VAL A 78 -1.44 18.46 -4.77
C VAL A 78 -1.16 16.99 -5.09
N ILE A 79 -1.12 16.17 -4.05
CA ILE A 79 -1.10 14.70 -4.15
C ILE A 79 -2.49 14.20 -3.77
N VAL A 80 -3.20 13.58 -4.71
CA VAL A 80 -4.44 12.87 -4.40
C VAL A 80 -4.09 11.39 -4.26
N PHE A 81 -4.18 10.88 -3.05
CA PHE A 81 -3.79 9.51 -2.76
C PHE A 81 -5.01 8.59 -2.79
N CYS A 82 -5.18 7.80 -3.84
CA CYS A 82 -6.19 6.75 -3.93
C CYS A 82 -5.61 5.45 -3.36
N GLY A 83 -5.87 5.22 -2.09
CA GLY A 83 -5.34 4.13 -1.28
C GLY A 83 -5.93 4.19 0.13
N VAL A 84 -5.14 3.83 1.14
CA VAL A 84 -5.53 3.87 2.54
C VAL A 84 -4.77 4.94 3.32
N ARG A 85 -5.28 5.28 4.51
CA ARG A 85 -4.82 6.43 5.31
C ARG A 85 -3.31 6.41 5.56
N PHE A 86 -2.74 5.28 6.01
CA PHE A 86 -1.31 5.22 6.31
C PHE A 86 -0.42 5.51 5.09
N MET A 87 -0.90 5.23 3.87
CA MET A 87 -0.16 5.54 2.62
C MET A 87 -0.19 7.04 2.33
N ALA A 88 -1.35 7.67 2.52
CA ALA A 88 -1.48 9.12 2.39
C ALA A 88 -0.69 9.87 3.49
N GLU A 89 -0.60 9.30 4.70
CA GLU A 89 0.30 9.79 5.76
C GLU A 89 1.77 9.72 5.31
N VAL A 90 2.20 8.62 4.67
CA VAL A 90 3.57 8.50 4.11
C VAL A 90 3.83 9.59 3.08
N ALA A 91 2.88 9.86 2.18
CA ALA A 91 3.00 10.95 1.22
C ALA A 91 3.15 12.31 1.92
N LYS A 92 2.38 12.57 2.98
CA LYS A 92 2.48 13.81 3.78
C LYS A 92 3.80 13.90 4.56
N ILE A 93 4.30 12.78 5.08
CA ILE A 93 5.57 12.73 5.79
C ILE A 93 6.73 13.08 4.86
N LEU A 94 6.75 12.51 3.65
CA LEU A 94 7.85 12.68 2.69
C LEU A 94 7.74 13.98 1.88
N SER A 95 6.54 14.52 1.72
CA SER A 95 6.27 15.76 0.97
C SER A 95 5.42 16.74 1.80
N PRO A 96 5.94 17.26 2.92
CA PRO A 96 5.16 18.04 3.88
C PRO A 96 4.60 19.35 3.31
N GLN A 97 5.26 19.92 2.31
CA GLN A 97 4.85 21.15 1.65
C GLN A 97 3.67 20.94 0.67
N ARG A 98 3.36 19.70 0.29
CA ARG A 98 2.29 19.41 -0.64
C ARG A 98 0.95 19.27 0.08
N LEU A 99 -0.13 19.65 -0.58
CA LEU A 99 -1.48 19.33 -0.13
C LEU A 99 -1.72 17.83 -0.45
N VAL A 100 -1.91 17.01 0.58
CA VAL A 100 -2.21 15.58 0.42
C VAL A 100 -3.69 15.35 0.71
N LEU A 101 -4.40 14.84 -0.29
CA LEU A 101 -5.83 14.51 -0.23
C LEU A 101 -6.03 12.99 -0.20
N LEU A 102 -7.04 12.54 0.56
CA LEU A 102 -7.48 11.14 0.60
C LEU A 102 -9.00 11.12 0.43
N PRO A 103 -9.57 10.46 -0.59
CA PRO A 103 -11.00 10.55 -0.90
C PRO A 103 -11.95 10.15 0.25
N ASP A 104 -11.54 9.22 1.11
CA ASP A 104 -12.28 8.84 2.33
C ASP A 104 -11.32 8.56 3.50
N LEU A 105 -11.39 9.35 4.58
CA LEU A 105 -10.54 9.15 5.79
C LEU A 105 -10.80 7.83 6.51
N ARG A 106 -11.93 7.16 6.26
CA ARG A 106 -12.23 5.83 6.81
C ARG A 106 -11.52 4.70 6.06
N ALA A 107 -10.91 5.00 4.91
CA ALA A 107 -10.05 4.08 4.18
C ALA A 107 -8.81 3.73 5.04
N GLY A 108 -8.99 2.85 6.01
CA GLY A 108 -7.99 2.37 6.97
C GLY A 108 -7.29 1.10 6.49
N CYS A 109 -6.72 0.36 7.45
CA CYS A 109 -6.09 -0.95 7.19
C CYS A 109 -6.22 -1.84 8.43
N SER A 110 -6.55 -3.11 8.23
CA SER A 110 -6.65 -4.07 9.35
C SER A 110 -5.32 -4.27 10.07
N LEU A 111 -4.21 -4.22 9.35
CA LEU A 111 -2.87 -4.29 9.94
C LEU A 111 -2.58 -3.07 10.82
N GLU A 112 -2.87 -1.86 10.31
CA GLU A 112 -2.76 -0.62 11.10
C GLU A 112 -3.62 -0.71 12.36
N SER A 113 -4.88 -1.13 12.24
CA SER A 113 -5.82 -1.26 13.37
C SER A 113 -5.39 -2.34 14.37
N SER A 114 -4.71 -3.41 13.91
CA SER A 114 -4.20 -4.49 14.76
C SER A 114 -2.99 -4.10 15.60
N CYS A 115 -2.35 -2.97 15.30
CA CYS A 115 -1.13 -2.49 15.95
C CYS A 115 -1.30 -1.07 16.49
N PRO A 116 -2.12 -0.87 17.55
CA PRO A 116 -2.31 0.44 18.15
C PRO A 116 -1.00 0.98 18.73
N PRO A 117 -0.75 2.31 18.64
CA PRO A 117 0.52 2.92 19.07
C PRO A 117 0.91 2.63 20.51
N ASP A 118 -0.04 2.61 21.44
CA ASP A 118 0.25 2.36 22.85
C ASP A 118 0.66 0.90 23.10
N GLN A 119 0.00 -0.04 22.43
CA GLN A 119 0.36 -1.46 22.52
C GLN A 119 1.73 -1.72 21.85
N PHE A 120 2.00 -1.07 20.71
CA PHE A 120 3.31 -1.18 20.06
C PHE A 120 4.43 -0.59 20.94
N ARG A 121 4.17 0.53 21.63
CA ARG A 121 5.11 1.11 22.59
C ARG A 121 5.44 0.14 23.72
N ALA A 122 4.42 -0.53 24.28
CA ALA A 122 4.62 -1.54 25.33
C ALA A 122 5.40 -2.74 24.81
N PHE A 123 5.08 -3.22 23.59
CA PHE A 123 5.79 -4.32 22.95
C PHE A 123 7.27 -3.98 22.71
N ARG A 124 7.56 -2.78 22.22
CA ARG A 124 8.93 -2.30 22.04
C ARG A 124 9.68 -2.16 23.37
N ALA A 125 9.01 -1.65 24.41
CA ALA A 125 9.61 -1.53 25.75
C ALA A 125 9.95 -2.88 26.39
N ALA A 126 9.20 -3.93 26.07
CA ALA A 126 9.49 -5.30 26.49
C ALA A 126 10.69 -5.92 25.72
N HIS A 127 11.12 -5.31 24.61
CA HIS A 127 12.20 -5.81 23.75
C HIS A 127 13.21 -4.68 23.45
N PRO A 128 13.89 -4.10 24.48
CA PRO A 128 14.69 -2.90 24.33
C PRO A 128 15.92 -3.07 23.43
N ASP A 129 16.46 -4.29 23.32
CA ASP A 129 17.65 -4.61 22.53
C ASP A 129 17.33 -4.94 21.05
N HIS A 130 16.05 -5.04 20.70
CA HIS A 130 15.62 -5.42 19.36
C HIS A 130 15.63 -4.22 18.41
N ILE A 131 16.00 -4.45 17.16
CA ILE A 131 15.77 -3.50 16.09
C ILE A 131 14.28 -3.62 15.68
N ALA A 132 13.54 -2.51 15.75
CA ALA A 132 12.15 -2.46 15.33
C ALA A 132 12.06 -2.28 13.82
N VAL A 133 11.84 -3.37 13.10
CA VAL A 133 11.52 -3.41 11.69
C VAL A 133 10.01 -3.41 11.54
N THR A 134 9.47 -2.38 10.93
CA THR A 134 8.01 -2.23 10.87
C THR A 134 7.54 -2.14 9.42
N TYR A 135 6.61 -3.01 9.08
CA TYR A 135 5.93 -2.96 7.79
C TYR A 135 5.13 -1.66 7.67
N ILE A 136 5.18 -1.03 6.51
CA ILE A 136 4.64 0.31 6.24
C ILE A 136 3.15 0.45 6.56
N ASN A 137 2.41 -0.68 6.65
CA ASN A 137 0.98 -0.76 6.96
C ASN A 137 0.71 -0.50 8.45
N CYS A 138 1.14 0.65 8.94
CA CYS A 138 0.98 1.10 10.32
C CYS A 138 0.80 2.62 10.35
N SER A 139 0.34 3.18 11.50
CA SER A 139 0.13 4.61 11.66
C SER A 139 1.45 5.41 11.70
N ALA A 140 1.36 6.73 11.55
CA ALA A 140 2.52 7.62 11.68
C ALA A 140 3.17 7.51 13.07
N GLU A 141 2.37 7.29 14.14
CA GLU A 141 2.87 7.12 15.50
C GLU A 141 3.70 5.83 15.65
N VAL A 142 3.27 4.73 15.05
CA VAL A 142 4.02 3.47 15.05
C VAL A 142 5.29 3.63 14.22
N LYS A 143 5.23 4.29 13.07
CA LYS A 143 6.42 4.64 12.28
C LYS A 143 7.43 5.43 13.09
N ALA A 144 7.00 6.45 13.85
CA ALA A 144 7.86 7.28 14.69
C ALA A 144 8.59 6.49 15.79
N MET A 145 8.07 5.34 16.19
CA MET A 145 8.68 4.45 17.18
C MET A 145 9.52 3.33 16.56
N SER A 146 9.62 3.26 15.24
CA SER A 146 10.34 2.21 14.51
C SER A 146 11.79 2.61 14.21
N ASP A 147 12.68 1.64 14.02
CA ASP A 147 14.06 1.89 13.61
C ASP A 147 14.21 1.93 12.10
N VAL A 148 13.42 1.13 11.39
CA VAL A 148 13.33 1.12 9.94
C VAL A 148 11.95 0.63 9.48
N ILE A 149 11.43 1.26 8.45
CA ILE A 149 10.22 0.81 7.78
C ILE A 149 10.61 -0.16 6.64
N VAL A 150 9.73 -1.11 6.36
CA VAL A 150 9.86 -2.02 5.21
C VAL A 150 8.55 -2.11 4.45
N THR A 151 8.62 -2.56 3.21
CA THR A 151 7.46 -2.99 2.40
C THR A 151 7.63 -4.45 2.04
N SER A 152 6.59 -5.10 1.52
CA SER A 152 6.69 -6.47 1.00
C SER A 152 7.75 -6.60 -0.12
N SER A 153 8.05 -5.51 -0.83
CA SER A 153 9.06 -5.48 -1.90
C SER A 153 10.51 -5.51 -1.41
N ASN A 154 10.79 -5.00 -0.20
CA ASN A 154 12.16 -4.78 0.26
C ASN A 154 12.50 -5.39 1.62
N ALA A 155 11.53 -5.99 2.33
CA ALA A 155 11.69 -6.46 3.69
C ALA A 155 12.85 -7.46 3.85
N VAL A 156 12.95 -8.47 2.99
CA VAL A 156 14.03 -9.45 3.00
C VAL A 156 15.39 -8.79 2.81
N ALA A 157 15.50 -7.91 1.83
CA ALA A 157 16.75 -7.25 1.50
C ALA A 157 17.20 -6.26 2.59
N ILE A 158 16.26 -5.56 3.24
CA ILE A 158 16.56 -4.66 4.37
C ILE A 158 16.98 -5.47 5.59
N VAL A 159 16.27 -6.54 5.94
CA VAL A 159 16.62 -7.42 7.08
C VAL A 159 18.01 -8.01 6.92
N ASN A 160 18.41 -8.39 5.71
CA ASN A 160 19.76 -8.89 5.40
C ASN A 160 20.87 -7.82 5.56
N GLN A 161 20.52 -6.53 5.50
CA GLN A 161 21.47 -5.43 5.73
C GLN A 161 21.61 -5.06 7.20
N LEU A 162 20.74 -5.58 8.09
CA LEU A 162 20.79 -5.27 9.52
C LEU A 162 21.88 -6.10 10.23
N PRO A 163 22.50 -5.58 11.32
CA PRO A 163 23.50 -6.32 12.08
C PRO A 163 23.02 -7.71 12.49
N ALA A 164 23.85 -8.73 12.21
CA ALA A 164 23.48 -10.13 12.40
C ALA A 164 23.31 -10.51 13.88
N ASP A 165 24.01 -9.84 14.78
CA ASP A 165 24.01 -10.04 16.22
C ASP A 165 22.83 -9.37 16.94
N LYS A 166 22.07 -8.53 16.26
CA LYS A 166 20.93 -7.84 16.87
C LYS A 166 19.62 -8.59 16.65
N PRO A 167 18.85 -8.86 17.71
CA PRO A 167 17.51 -9.39 17.56
C PRO A 167 16.58 -8.38 16.87
N ILE A 168 15.55 -8.88 16.22
CA ILE A 168 14.62 -8.05 15.44
C ILE A 168 13.20 -8.29 15.95
N LEU A 169 12.46 -7.22 16.23
CA LEU A 169 11.01 -7.29 16.28
C LEU A 169 10.42 -6.88 14.94
N PHE A 170 9.36 -7.58 14.52
CA PHE A 170 8.68 -7.33 13.26
C PHE A 170 7.18 -7.11 13.48
N ALA A 171 6.64 -6.01 13.01
CA ALA A 171 5.24 -5.63 13.12
C ALA A 171 4.77 -4.98 11.81
N PRO A 172 3.45 -4.88 11.54
CA PRO A 172 2.35 -5.51 12.26
C PRO A 172 1.95 -6.88 11.69
N ASP A 173 2.43 -7.32 10.52
CA ASP A 173 1.99 -8.56 9.87
C ASP A 173 2.87 -9.75 10.23
N ARG A 174 2.26 -10.76 10.89
CA ARG A 174 2.96 -11.99 11.31
C ARG A 174 3.34 -12.89 10.14
N HIS A 175 2.52 -12.91 9.06
CA HIS A 175 2.75 -13.80 7.93
C HIS A 175 3.91 -13.29 7.08
N LEU A 176 3.91 -11.99 6.75
CA LEU A 176 5.07 -11.35 6.12
C LEU A 176 6.32 -11.52 6.99
N GLY A 177 6.22 -11.30 8.30
CA GLY A 177 7.35 -11.48 9.22
C GLY A 177 7.87 -12.92 9.23
N SER A 178 6.99 -13.93 9.26
CA SER A 178 7.36 -15.35 9.18
C SER A 178 8.04 -15.69 7.85
N TRP A 179 7.52 -15.15 6.74
CA TRP A 179 8.14 -15.32 5.42
C TRP A 179 9.52 -14.69 5.37
N VAL A 180 9.68 -13.45 5.87
CA VAL A 180 10.98 -12.76 5.95
C VAL A 180 11.97 -13.57 6.81
N ALA A 181 11.52 -14.11 7.96
CA ALA A 181 12.35 -14.95 8.82
C ALA A 181 12.89 -16.17 8.07
N ARG A 182 12.05 -16.86 7.31
CA ARG A 182 12.45 -18.02 6.48
C ARG A 182 13.44 -17.63 5.39
N GLN A 183 13.18 -16.51 4.67
CA GLN A 183 14.04 -16.06 3.57
C GLN A 183 15.41 -15.57 4.02
N THR A 184 15.52 -15.07 5.26
CA THR A 184 16.77 -14.50 5.80
C THR A 184 17.49 -15.43 6.77
N GLY A 185 16.84 -16.51 7.24
CA GLY A 185 17.35 -17.36 8.32
C GLY A 185 17.41 -16.66 9.68
N ARG A 186 16.84 -15.43 9.81
CA ARG A 186 16.84 -14.64 11.04
C ARG A 186 15.67 -15.01 11.93
N GLN A 187 15.92 -15.05 13.23
CA GLN A 187 14.83 -15.14 14.21
C GLN A 187 14.20 -13.75 14.41
N LEU A 188 12.88 -13.66 14.24
CA LEU A 188 12.12 -12.42 14.42
C LEU A 188 11.11 -12.60 15.55
N THR A 189 11.01 -11.62 16.44
CA THR A 189 9.92 -11.50 17.40
C THR A 189 8.74 -10.84 16.69
N LEU A 190 7.67 -11.58 16.47
CA LEU A 190 6.56 -11.15 15.61
C LEU A 190 5.42 -10.52 16.40
N TRP A 191 4.91 -9.41 15.92
CA TRP A 191 3.60 -8.88 16.30
C TRP A 191 2.49 -9.80 15.76
N PRO A 192 1.40 -10.07 16.51
CA PRO A 192 0.40 -11.08 16.13
C PRO A 192 -0.67 -10.60 15.12
N GLY A 193 -0.47 -9.48 14.43
CA GLY A 193 -1.42 -8.95 13.45
C GLY A 193 -1.40 -9.70 12.11
N SER A 194 -2.45 -9.52 11.33
CA SER A 194 -2.61 -10.13 10.00
C SER A 194 -3.57 -9.32 9.11
N CYS A 195 -3.41 -9.45 7.81
CA CYS A 195 -4.29 -8.82 6.83
C CYS A 195 -5.59 -9.62 6.68
N ILE A 196 -6.75 -8.97 6.91
CA ILE A 196 -8.06 -9.63 6.79
C ILE A 196 -8.35 -10.16 5.38
N VAL A 197 -7.78 -9.54 4.35
CA VAL A 197 -7.97 -9.98 2.96
C VAL A 197 -7.20 -11.28 2.70
N HIS A 198 -5.90 -11.29 3.03
CA HIS A 198 -5.06 -12.44 2.76
C HIS A 198 -5.37 -13.67 3.65
N LEU A 199 -6.00 -13.45 4.82
CA LEU A 199 -6.53 -14.53 5.66
C LEU A 199 -7.76 -15.22 5.06
N GLN A 200 -8.44 -14.62 4.08
CA GLN A 200 -9.66 -15.19 3.50
C GLN A 200 -9.38 -16.26 2.43
N PHE A 201 -8.14 -16.40 1.95
CA PHE A 201 -7.84 -17.43 0.95
C PHE A 201 -8.07 -18.83 1.52
N SER A 202 -8.70 -19.68 0.71
CA SER A 202 -9.01 -21.06 1.08
C SER A 202 -8.00 -22.01 0.45
N GLU A 203 -7.26 -22.73 1.30
CA GLU A 203 -6.37 -23.81 0.85
C GLU A 203 -7.14 -24.85 0.02
N ARG A 204 -8.30 -25.26 0.50
CA ARG A 204 -9.16 -26.26 -0.18
C ARG A 204 -9.51 -25.83 -1.60
N GLU A 205 -9.97 -24.59 -1.76
CA GLU A 205 -10.37 -24.07 -3.06
C GLU A 205 -9.16 -23.85 -3.98
N LEU A 206 -8.02 -23.44 -3.43
CA LEU A 206 -6.77 -23.33 -4.17
C LEU A 206 -6.31 -24.69 -4.71
N VAL A 207 -6.38 -25.75 -3.89
CA VAL A 207 -6.08 -27.14 -4.33
C VAL A 207 -7.02 -27.58 -5.45
N GLN A 208 -8.32 -27.28 -5.33
CA GLN A 208 -9.28 -27.59 -6.41
C GLN A 208 -8.95 -26.85 -7.70
N LEU A 209 -8.54 -25.57 -7.62
CA LEU A 209 -8.08 -24.84 -8.80
C LEU A 209 -6.82 -25.45 -9.42
N ARG A 210 -5.86 -25.88 -8.62
CA ARG A 210 -4.66 -26.57 -9.14
C ARG A 210 -5.00 -27.89 -9.84
N VAL A 211 -5.97 -28.64 -9.33
CA VAL A 211 -6.46 -29.86 -10.01
C VAL A 211 -7.11 -29.50 -11.36
N ARG A 212 -7.90 -28.43 -11.38
CA ARG A 212 -8.59 -27.97 -12.61
C ARG A 212 -7.63 -27.36 -13.64
N TYR A 213 -6.57 -26.71 -13.17
CA TYR A 213 -5.54 -26.04 -13.98
C TYR A 213 -4.14 -26.53 -13.58
N PRO A 214 -3.77 -27.78 -13.94
CA PRO A 214 -2.57 -28.42 -13.42
C PRO A 214 -1.26 -27.79 -13.90
N THR A 215 -1.29 -27.00 -14.97
CA THR A 215 -0.14 -26.26 -15.51
C THR A 215 -0.10 -24.79 -15.07
N ALA A 216 -1.10 -24.35 -14.30
CA ALA A 216 -1.15 -22.96 -13.85
C ALA A 216 -0.06 -22.67 -12.81
N GLU A 217 0.62 -21.55 -13.00
CA GLU A 217 1.57 -21.01 -12.02
C GLU A 217 0.79 -20.30 -10.91
N VAL A 218 1.08 -20.60 -9.64
CA VAL A 218 0.45 -19.98 -8.48
C VAL A 218 1.37 -18.85 -7.96
N LEU A 219 0.84 -17.63 -7.96
CA LEU A 219 1.52 -16.46 -7.44
C LEU A 219 0.84 -15.96 -6.17
N ALA A 220 1.59 -15.77 -5.08
CA ALA A 220 1.03 -15.36 -3.80
C ALA A 220 1.74 -14.16 -3.20
N HIS A 221 0.97 -13.31 -2.50
CA HIS A 221 1.54 -12.24 -1.68
C HIS A 221 2.03 -12.81 -0.33
N PRO A 222 3.17 -12.33 0.23
CA PRO A 222 3.73 -12.88 1.48
C PRO A 222 2.89 -12.60 2.74
N GLU A 223 1.84 -11.79 2.66
CA GLU A 223 0.82 -11.66 3.71
C GLU A 223 -0.13 -12.87 3.79
N CYS A 224 -0.09 -13.77 2.82
CA CYS A 224 -0.89 -14.99 2.85
C CYS A 224 -0.41 -15.92 3.97
N PRO A 225 -1.34 -16.70 4.60
CA PRO A 225 -0.99 -17.79 5.50
C PRO A 225 -0.04 -18.80 4.87
N GLU A 226 0.71 -19.51 5.72
CA GLU A 226 1.70 -20.49 5.26
C GLU A 226 1.09 -21.61 4.43
N GLU A 227 -0.14 -22.01 4.74
CA GLU A 227 -0.91 -23.02 4.01
C GLU A 227 -1.13 -22.61 2.55
N ILE A 228 -1.31 -21.33 2.28
CA ILE A 228 -1.44 -20.80 0.92
C ILE A 228 -0.07 -20.66 0.25
N LEU A 229 0.93 -20.14 1.00
CA LEU A 229 2.29 -19.96 0.48
C LEU A 229 2.97 -21.27 0.12
N ALA A 230 2.59 -22.38 0.75
CA ALA A 230 3.10 -23.73 0.46
C ALA A 230 2.79 -24.17 -1.00
N TYR A 231 1.68 -23.70 -1.57
CA TYR A 231 1.29 -24.00 -2.94
C TYR A 231 1.79 -22.99 -3.97
N ALA A 232 2.42 -21.90 -3.54
CA ALA A 232 2.86 -20.84 -4.44
C ALA A 232 4.16 -21.23 -5.17
N ASP A 233 4.16 -21.08 -6.48
CA ASP A 233 5.35 -21.22 -7.33
C ASP A 233 6.21 -19.93 -7.28
N PHE A 234 5.56 -18.80 -6.99
CA PHE A 234 6.22 -17.51 -6.79
C PHE A 234 5.57 -16.72 -5.66
N ILE A 235 6.40 -16.20 -4.75
CA ILE A 235 5.96 -15.33 -3.65
C ILE A 235 6.63 -13.97 -3.78
N GLY A 236 5.84 -12.89 -3.78
CA GLY A 236 6.38 -11.55 -3.92
C GLY A 236 5.35 -10.45 -3.66
N SER A 237 5.83 -9.20 -3.62
CA SER A 237 4.97 -8.03 -3.54
C SER A 237 4.07 -7.89 -4.77
N THR A 238 3.08 -7.01 -4.71
CA THR A 238 2.18 -6.73 -5.83
C THR A 238 2.94 -6.32 -7.10
N ALA A 239 3.98 -5.49 -6.98
CA ALA A 239 4.82 -5.13 -8.11
C ALA A 239 5.61 -6.32 -8.66
N GLN A 240 6.13 -7.19 -7.79
CA GLN A 240 6.85 -8.40 -8.18
C GLN A 240 5.91 -9.43 -8.82
N LEU A 241 4.68 -9.59 -8.31
CA LEU A 241 3.66 -10.44 -8.92
C LEU A 241 3.32 -9.96 -10.34
N LEU A 242 3.10 -8.66 -10.53
CA LEU A 242 2.86 -8.07 -11.85
C LEU A 242 4.05 -8.29 -12.80
N ALA A 243 5.27 -8.11 -12.32
CA ALA A 243 6.49 -8.38 -13.10
C ALA A 243 6.59 -9.87 -13.48
N ARG A 244 6.24 -10.79 -12.57
CA ARG A 244 6.21 -12.23 -12.83
C ARG A 244 5.16 -12.59 -13.88
N VAL A 245 3.97 -11.99 -13.82
CA VAL A 245 2.92 -12.18 -14.86
C VAL A 245 3.43 -11.82 -16.25
N LYS A 246 4.20 -10.74 -16.38
CA LYS A 246 4.80 -10.34 -17.68
C LYS A 246 5.89 -11.29 -18.15
N ALA A 247 6.72 -11.77 -17.24
CA ALA A 247 7.96 -12.49 -17.58
C ALA A 247 7.79 -14.01 -17.67
N SER A 248 6.78 -14.59 -17.00
CA SER A 248 6.57 -16.03 -16.98
C SER A 248 6.13 -16.56 -18.35
N PRO A 249 6.59 -17.75 -18.76
CA PRO A 249 6.09 -18.44 -19.95
C PRO A 249 4.71 -19.10 -19.75
N ALA A 250 4.18 -19.20 -18.52
CA ALA A 250 2.91 -19.85 -18.24
C ALA A 250 1.74 -19.05 -18.84
N ASP A 251 0.82 -19.72 -19.52
CA ASP A 251 -0.39 -19.13 -20.11
C ASP A 251 -1.50 -18.92 -19.09
N THR A 252 -1.51 -19.71 -18.03
CA THR A 252 -2.52 -19.64 -16.95
C THR A 252 -1.84 -19.41 -15.62
N MET A 253 -2.38 -18.48 -14.83
CA MET A 253 -1.87 -18.16 -13.50
C MET A 253 -3.01 -18.03 -12.48
N ILE A 254 -2.76 -18.50 -11.27
CA ILE A 254 -3.65 -18.34 -10.11
C ILE A 254 -3.01 -17.30 -9.20
N ILE A 255 -3.75 -16.24 -8.89
CA ILE A 255 -3.24 -15.05 -8.19
C ILE A 255 -3.84 -14.99 -6.79
N ALA A 256 -3.02 -15.25 -5.76
CA ALA A 256 -3.41 -15.20 -4.35
C ALA A 256 -2.97 -13.87 -3.74
N THR A 257 -3.66 -12.82 -4.10
CA THR A 257 -3.64 -11.48 -3.48
C THR A 257 -4.95 -10.76 -3.79
N GLU A 258 -5.11 -9.54 -3.34
CA GLU A 258 -6.31 -8.73 -3.54
C GLU A 258 -6.65 -8.60 -5.03
N SER A 259 -7.91 -8.76 -5.40
CA SER A 259 -8.31 -9.08 -6.78
C SER A 259 -8.22 -7.89 -7.76
N HIS A 260 -8.28 -6.64 -7.31
CA HIS A 260 -8.23 -5.47 -8.20
C HIS A 260 -6.88 -5.31 -8.93
N ILE A 261 -5.80 -5.95 -8.44
CA ILE A 261 -4.53 -5.98 -9.18
C ILE A 261 -4.66 -6.67 -10.54
N LEU A 262 -5.67 -7.57 -10.70
CA LEU A 262 -5.92 -8.26 -11.96
C LEU A 262 -6.22 -7.27 -13.10
N HIS A 263 -6.71 -6.06 -12.80
CA HIS A 263 -6.90 -5.01 -13.80
C HIS A 263 -5.57 -4.67 -14.51
N GLN A 264 -4.52 -4.36 -13.74
CA GLN A 264 -3.20 -4.08 -14.32
C GLN A 264 -2.53 -5.31 -14.92
N MET A 265 -2.72 -6.47 -14.31
CA MET A 265 -2.17 -7.73 -14.83
C MET A 265 -2.77 -8.07 -16.20
N ARG A 266 -4.10 -7.94 -16.38
CA ARG A 266 -4.78 -8.16 -17.68
C ARG A 266 -4.34 -7.15 -18.74
N LYS A 267 -4.15 -5.87 -18.35
CA LYS A 267 -3.60 -4.87 -19.28
C LYS A 267 -2.18 -5.19 -19.71
N ALA A 268 -1.38 -5.74 -18.80
CA ALA A 268 0.04 -6.03 -19.02
C ALA A 268 0.28 -7.36 -19.77
N ALA A 269 -0.64 -8.30 -19.68
CA ALA A 269 -0.57 -9.63 -20.30
C ALA A 269 -1.97 -10.08 -20.76
N PRO A 270 -2.52 -9.44 -21.82
CA PRO A 270 -3.89 -9.67 -22.27
C PRO A 270 -4.14 -11.09 -22.79
N ASP A 271 -3.09 -11.77 -23.24
CA ASP A 271 -3.17 -13.13 -23.80
C ASP A 271 -3.16 -14.23 -22.72
N LYS A 272 -2.97 -13.86 -21.44
CA LYS A 272 -2.90 -14.82 -20.34
C LYS A 272 -4.23 -15.00 -19.63
N THR A 273 -4.50 -16.23 -19.18
CA THR A 273 -5.62 -16.55 -18.30
C THR A 273 -5.23 -16.28 -16.86
N LEU A 274 -5.78 -15.21 -16.26
CA LEU A 274 -5.51 -14.80 -14.88
C LEU A 274 -6.73 -15.09 -14.00
N ILE A 275 -6.54 -15.97 -13.02
CA ILE A 275 -7.57 -16.48 -12.11
C ILE A 275 -7.26 -15.98 -10.71
N GLY A 276 -8.18 -15.24 -10.08
CA GLY A 276 -8.06 -14.91 -8.66
C GLY A 276 -8.23 -16.17 -7.80
N ALA A 277 -7.36 -16.36 -6.82
CA ALA A 277 -7.54 -17.44 -5.85
C ALA A 277 -8.83 -17.19 -5.04
N PRO A 278 -9.67 -18.22 -4.80
CA PRO A 278 -10.92 -18.05 -4.10
C PRO A 278 -10.74 -17.90 -2.60
N GLY A 279 -11.67 -17.18 -1.98
CA GLY A 279 -11.81 -17.12 -0.54
C GLY A 279 -12.58 -18.30 0.05
N VAL A 280 -12.82 -18.23 1.36
CA VAL A 280 -13.50 -19.29 2.14
C VAL A 280 -14.96 -19.53 1.70
N ASP A 281 -15.60 -18.57 1.05
CA ASP A 281 -16.95 -18.70 0.48
C ASP A 281 -16.96 -19.25 -0.96
N GLY A 282 -15.80 -19.62 -1.50
CA GLY A 282 -15.62 -20.08 -2.87
C GLY A 282 -15.71 -18.98 -3.94
N SER A 283 -15.88 -17.72 -3.56
CA SER A 283 -15.87 -16.57 -4.45
C SER A 283 -14.56 -15.79 -4.36
N CYS A 284 -14.25 -14.99 -5.41
CA CYS A 284 -13.13 -14.05 -5.35
C CYS A 284 -13.51 -12.71 -4.68
N SER A 285 -14.79 -12.49 -4.37
CA SER A 285 -15.26 -11.20 -3.86
C SER A 285 -14.88 -10.95 -2.40
N CYS A 286 -14.70 -11.98 -1.59
CA CYS A 286 -14.24 -11.82 -0.21
C CYS A 286 -12.76 -11.44 -0.11
N ASN A 287 -12.01 -11.51 -1.22
CA ASN A 287 -10.61 -11.10 -1.30
C ASN A 287 -10.43 -9.65 -1.76
N ASN A 288 -11.51 -8.87 -1.84
CA ASN A 288 -11.46 -7.44 -2.08
C ASN A 288 -11.24 -6.69 -0.77
N CYS A 289 -10.36 -5.71 -0.78
CA CYS A 289 -10.09 -4.92 0.41
C CYS A 289 -11.23 -3.92 0.67
N PRO A 290 -12.00 -4.06 1.76
CA PRO A 290 -13.13 -3.16 2.04
C PRO A 290 -12.70 -1.72 2.31
N TYR A 291 -11.47 -1.53 2.76
CA TYR A 291 -10.92 -0.19 3.00
C TYR A 291 -10.51 0.50 1.69
N MET A 292 -9.88 -0.23 0.77
CA MET A 292 -9.53 0.30 -0.56
C MET A 292 -10.79 0.66 -1.36
N ALA A 293 -11.85 -0.15 -1.26
CA ALA A 293 -13.13 0.07 -1.91
C ALA A 293 -13.90 1.29 -1.35
N MET A 294 -13.47 1.89 -0.24
CA MET A 294 -14.06 3.14 0.24
C MET A 294 -13.79 4.34 -0.67
N ASN A 295 -12.74 4.31 -1.47
CA ASN A 295 -12.48 5.30 -2.50
C ASN A 295 -13.34 4.97 -3.72
N THR A 296 -14.12 5.94 -4.17
CA THR A 296 -14.94 5.86 -5.39
C THR A 296 -14.66 7.06 -6.27
N LEU A 297 -15.00 6.99 -7.55
CA LEU A 297 -14.86 8.16 -8.47
C LEU A 297 -15.61 9.39 -7.94
N GLU A 298 -16.80 9.19 -7.38
CA GLU A 298 -17.56 10.30 -6.80
C GLU A 298 -16.80 10.95 -5.64
N LYS A 299 -16.28 10.14 -4.69
CA LYS A 299 -15.52 10.67 -3.55
C LYS A 299 -14.22 11.31 -4.00
N LEU A 300 -13.54 10.75 -4.99
CA LEU A 300 -12.36 11.33 -5.60
C LEU A 300 -12.67 12.72 -6.18
N TYR A 301 -13.71 12.84 -6.99
CA TYR A 301 -14.16 14.12 -7.54
C TYR A 301 -14.48 15.13 -6.44
N ARG A 302 -15.35 14.75 -5.48
CA ARG A 302 -15.75 15.64 -4.36
C ARG A 302 -14.57 16.08 -3.51
N CYS A 303 -13.63 15.16 -3.25
CA CYS A 303 -12.40 15.44 -2.51
C CYS A 303 -11.54 16.48 -3.23
N MET A 304 -11.37 16.36 -4.54
CA MET A 304 -10.61 17.32 -5.34
C MET A 304 -11.27 18.70 -5.38
N VAL A 305 -12.60 18.76 -5.64
CA VAL A 305 -13.37 20.01 -5.66
C VAL A 305 -13.28 20.74 -4.34
N SER A 306 -13.50 20.04 -3.23
CA SER A 306 -13.51 20.64 -1.87
C SER A 306 -12.11 20.85 -1.30
N ARG A 307 -11.08 20.23 -1.88
CA ARG A 307 -9.73 20.09 -1.30
C ARG A 307 -9.75 19.51 0.10
N ASN A 308 -10.70 18.60 0.34
CA ASN A 308 -10.91 17.87 1.60
C ASN A 308 -11.51 16.48 1.30
N PRO A 309 -11.29 15.47 2.14
CA PRO A 309 -10.42 15.53 3.33
C PRO A 309 -8.92 15.60 2.97
N ARG A 310 -8.15 16.26 3.82
CA ARG A 310 -6.71 16.37 3.71
C ARG A 310 -6.01 15.63 4.85
N ILE A 311 -4.81 15.18 4.59
CA ILE A 311 -3.95 14.57 5.61
C ILE A 311 -3.07 15.67 6.23
N GLU A 312 -3.20 15.81 7.55
CA GLU A 312 -2.37 16.70 8.36
C GLU A 312 -1.74 15.92 9.51
N LEU A 313 -0.49 16.19 9.80
CA LEU A 313 0.26 15.56 10.88
C LEU A 313 0.93 16.65 11.73
N PRO A 314 0.94 16.52 13.06
CA PRO A 314 1.74 17.38 13.91
C PRO A 314 3.22 17.30 13.50
N GLU A 315 3.89 18.44 13.36
CA GLU A 315 5.26 18.50 12.84
C GLU A 315 6.27 17.64 13.64
N PRO A 316 6.23 17.58 14.99
CA PRO A 316 7.11 16.68 15.73
C PRO A 316 6.90 15.20 15.39
N LEU A 317 5.65 14.77 15.18
CA LEU A 317 5.31 13.41 14.78
C LEU A 317 5.81 13.14 13.36
N ARG A 318 5.55 14.05 12.43
CA ARG A 318 5.99 13.94 11.04
C ARG A 318 7.52 13.75 10.96
N LEU A 319 8.29 14.61 11.67
CA LEU A 319 9.76 14.53 11.71
C LEU A 319 10.26 13.21 12.32
N ALA A 320 9.60 12.71 13.37
CA ALA A 320 9.96 11.43 13.97
C ALA A 320 9.69 10.26 13.02
N ALA A 321 8.53 10.26 12.33
CA ALA A 321 8.15 9.22 11.39
C ALA A 321 8.94 9.26 10.07
N ALA A 322 9.48 10.42 9.69
CA ALA A 322 10.30 10.57 8.49
C ALA A 322 11.59 9.74 8.57
N LYS A 323 12.26 9.72 9.72
CA LYS A 323 13.56 9.05 9.89
C LYS A 323 13.56 7.58 9.46
N PRO A 324 12.67 6.70 9.96
CA PRO A 324 12.65 5.30 9.55
C PRO A 324 12.17 5.09 8.10
N LEU A 325 11.37 6.01 7.54
CA LEU A 325 10.98 5.99 6.13
C LEU A 325 12.15 6.38 5.22
N GLU A 326 12.88 7.45 5.55
CA GLU A 326 14.09 7.87 4.83
C GLU A 326 15.15 6.78 4.87
N ARG A 327 15.31 6.12 6.03
CA ARG A 327 16.20 4.96 6.17
C ARG A 327 15.78 3.81 5.22
N MET A 328 14.49 3.50 5.16
CA MET A 328 13.96 2.51 4.21
C MET A 328 14.32 2.87 2.76
N LEU A 329 14.09 4.13 2.36
CA LEU A 329 14.36 4.58 0.99
C LEU A 329 15.86 4.51 0.67
N ALA A 330 16.73 4.93 1.60
CA ALA A 330 18.18 4.87 1.45
C ALA A 330 18.68 3.42 1.33
N MET A 331 18.24 2.52 2.21
CA MET A 331 18.59 1.11 2.15
C MET A 331 18.06 0.43 0.88
N SER A 332 16.85 0.83 0.43
CA SER A 332 16.26 0.28 -0.80
C SER A 332 16.98 0.73 -2.08
N ALA A 333 17.66 1.87 -2.08
CA ALA A 333 18.43 2.35 -3.24
C ALA A 333 19.65 1.48 -3.52
N THR A 334 20.17 0.77 -2.52
CA THR A 334 21.32 -0.14 -2.65
C THR A 334 20.95 -1.56 -3.09
N ILE A 335 19.63 -1.86 -3.17
CA ILE A 335 19.15 -3.20 -3.55
C ILE A 335 19.21 -3.35 -5.07
N ASN A 336 19.96 -4.35 -5.54
CA ASN A 336 19.96 -4.69 -6.97
C ASN A 336 18.63 -5.34 -7.36
N PRO A 337 17.86 -4.81 -8.34
CA PRO A 337 16.55 -5.33 -8.72
C PRO A 337 16.57 -6.80 -9.16
N THR A 338 17.71 -7.32 -9.63
CA THR A 338 17.86 -8.69 -10.12
C THR A 338 18.05 -9.74 -9.02
N ALA A 339 18.29 -9.34 -7.77
CA ALA A 339 18.60 -10.27 -6.67
C ALA A 339 17.33 -10.86 -5.97
N LEU A 340 16.12 -10.38 -6.32
CA LEU A 340 14.89 -10.67 -5.59
C LEU A 340 14.04 -11.82 -6.17
N SER A 341 14.54 -12.57 -7.18
CA SER A 341 13.72 -13.54 -7.95
C SER A 341 14.23 -14.98 -7.95
N ARG A 342 15.00 -15.44 -6.98
CA ARG A 342 15.41 -16.84 -6.93
C ARG A 342 14.80 -17.56 -5.73
N LYS A 343 13.89 -18.51 -6.00
CA LYS A 343 13.74 -19.72 -5.21
C LYS A 343 14.87 -20.67 -5.67
N ASP A 344 15.88 -20.90 -4.85
CA ASP A 344 16.68 -22.13 -4.89
C ASP A 344 16.03 -23.13 -3.97
#